data_4ccc3f2323150007c14601b2a09de940
#
_entry.id   4ccc3f2323150007c14601b2a09de940
#
_cell.length_a   1.000
_cell.length_b   1.000
_cell.length_c   1.000
_cell.angle_alpha   90.00
_cell.angle_beta   90.00
_cell.angle_gamma   90.00
#
_symmetry.space_group_name_H-M   'P 1'
#
loop_
_entity.id
_entity.type
_entity.pdbx_description
1 polymer ?
#
loop_
_entity_poly.entity_id
_entity_poly.type
_entity_poly.pdbx_seq_one_letter_code
_entity_poly.pdbx_strand_id
1 'polypeptide(L)'
;VSGNTTTVNTATLAVEDPLINLATGNNSSDAVDIGFYGLYDTSGSQDLYAGLFRDAGDGKFKLFKDNQAAPTTTVNTSGTGYAVATLVANLEATTATLGGSDIISTDNTKTLTNKTIVAGNNTISGITSSHFASAVTLVINDSSGSAVKTIVGSAS
;
A
#
# COMPACT_ATOMS: atom_id res chain seq x y z
N VAL A 1 0.97 -32.13 -24.01
CA VAL A 1 -0.22 -32.38 -23.21
C VAL A 1 -1.31 -31.44 -23.73
N SER A 2 -2.38 -32.02 -24.26
CA SER A 2 -3.53 -31.26 -24.77
C SER A 2 -4.68 -31.44 -23.79
N GLY A 3 -4.97 -30.44 -23.01
CA GLY A 3 -6.06 -30.44 -22.03
C GLY A 3 -6.15 -29.12 -21.30
N ASN A 4 -7.33 -28.84 -20.72
CA ASN A 4 -7.56 -27.59 -20.01
C ASN A 4 -6.89 -27.53 -18.63
N THR A 5 -6.47 -28.68 -18.09
CA THR A 5 -5.83 -28.75 -16.76
C THR A 5 -4.83 -29.90 -16.72
N THR A 6 -3.65 -29.63 -16.19
CA THR A 6 -2.68 -30.65 -15.79
C THR A 6 -2.66 -30.68 -14.26
N THR A 7 -2.99 -31.81 -13.67
CA THR A 7 -2.96 -31.98 -12.22
C THR A 7 -1.66 -32.67 -11.80
N VAL A 8 -0.95 -32.08 -10.87
CA VAL A 8 0.19 -32.69 -10.19
C VAL A 8 -0.25 -33.00 -8.76
N ASN A 9 -0.38 -34.29 -8.45
CA ASN A 9 -0.80 -34.76 -7.13
C ASN A 9 0.44 -35.16 -6.32
N THR A 10 1.03 -34.19 -5.63
CA THR A 10 2.21 -34.38 -4.80
C THR A 10 2.14 -33.46 -3.58
N ALA A 11 2.74 -33.88 -2.48
CA ALA A 11 2.80 -33.05 -1.27
C ALA A 11 3.68 -31.82 -1.43
N THR A 12 4.70 -31.90 -2.31
CA THR A 12 5.62 -30.80 -2.60
C THR A 12 5.95 -30.80 -4.08
N LEU A 13 5.85 -29.65 -4.72
CA LEU A 13 6.35 -29.42 -6.08
C LEU A 13 7.70 -28.70 -5.99
N ALA A 14 8.78 -29.38 -6.36
CA ALA A 14 10.10 -28.78 -6.55
C ALA A 14 10.33 -28.51 -8.04
N VAL A 15 10.70 -27.27 -8.36
CA VAL A 15 11.01 -26.84 -9.73
C VAL A 15 12.48 -26.45 -9.74
N GLU A 16 13.27 -27.06 -10.63
CA GLU A 16 14.70 -26.81 -10.75
C GLU A 16 14.97 -25.45 -11.40
N ASP A 17 14.14 -25.04 -12.36
CA ASP A 17 14.27 -23.72 -12.98
C ASP A 17 13.91 -22.61 -12.00
N PRO A 18 14.71 -21.51 -11.94
CA PRO A 18 14.51 -20.42 -10.98
C PRO A 18 13.28 -19.55 -11.29
N LEU A 19 12.73 -19.65 -12.50
CA LEU A 19 11.58 -18.86 -12.97
C LEU A 19 10.49 -19.77 -13.54
N ILE A 20 9.25 -19.48 -13.19
CA ILE A 20 8.07 -20.12 -13.78
C ILE A 20 7.46 -19.18 -14.80
N ASN A 21 7.37 -19.59 -16.07
CA ASN A 21 6.76 -18.82 -17.13
C ASN A 21 5.26 -19.14 -17.19
N LEU A 22 4.42 -18.20 -16.77
CA LEU A 22 2.98 -18.30 -16.79
C LEU A 22 2.39 -17.60 -18.01
N ALA A 23 1.21 -18.05 -18.47
CA ALA A 23 0.42 -17.43 -19.52
C ALA A 23 1.20 -17.25 -20.86
N THR A 24 1.98 -18.27 -21.27
CA THR A 24 2.88 -18.22 -22.45
C THR A 24 2.17 -17.88 -23.76
N GLY A 25 0.86 -18.11 -23.89
CA GLY A 25 0.04 -17.78 -25.05
C GLY A 25 -0.60 -16.39 -25.03
N ASN A 26 -0.39 -15.60 -23.97
CA ASN A 26 -1.00 -14.28 -23.82
C ASN A 26 -0.16 -13.19 -24.49
N ASN A 27 -0.03 -13.25 -25.81
CA ASN A 27 0.84 -12.38 -26.62
C ASN A 27 0.07 -11.42 -27.57
N SER A 28 -1.25 -11.47 -27.56
CA SER A 28 -2.08 -10.63 -28.45
C SER A 28 -2.69 -9.44 -27.74
N SER A 29 -2.94 -9.56 -26.44
CA SER A 29 -3.51 -8.50 -25.60
C SER A 29 -3.28 -8.82 -24.12
N ASP A 30 -3.30 -7.81 -23.25
CA ASP A 30 -3.29 -7.98 -21.79
C ASP A 30 -4.71 -8.36 -21.32
N ALA A 31 -5.06 -9.63 -21.45
CA ALA A 31 -6.44 -10.12 -21.27
C ALA A 31 -6.62 -11.08 -20.09
N VAL A 32 -5.51 -11.57 -19.50
CA VAL A 32 -5.56 -12.53 -18.40
C VAL A 32 -4.67 -12.06 -17.25
N ASP A 33 -5.10 -12.37 -16.05
CA ASP A 33 -4.28 -12.13 -14.86
C ASP A 33 -3.14 -13.15 -14.77
N ILE A 34 -2.02 -12.72 -14.24
CA ILE A 34 -0.83 -13.57 -14.11
C ILE A 34 -0.48 -13.70 -12.64
N GLY A 35 -0.49 -14.91 -12.10
CA GLY A 35 -0.20 -15.10 -10.69
C GLY A 35 -0.39 -16.53 -10.22
N PHE A 36 -0.50 -16.66 -8.92
CA PHE A 36 -0.81 -17.95 -8.26
C PHE A 36 -1.77 -17.73 -7.10
N TYR A 37 -2.57 -18.74 -6.81
CA TYR A 37 -3.51 -18.73 -5.70
C TYR A 37 -3.62 -20.10 -5.07
N GLY A 38 -4.12 -20.12 -3.85
CA GLY A 38 -4.44 -21.34 -3.12
C GLY A 38 -5.85 -21.31 -2.58
N LEU A 39 -6.40 -22.51 -2.41
CA LEU A 39 -7.62 -22.73 -1.66
C LEU A 39 -7.29 -22.79 -0.18
N TYR A 40 -8.07 -22.12 0.63
CA TYR A 40 -8.11 -22.31 2.07
C TYR A 40 -9.55 -22.18 2.57
N ASP A 41 -9.83 -22.76 3.72
CA ASP A 41 -11.15 -22.72 4.33
C ASP A 41 -11.05 -22.20 5.77
N THR A 42 -11.97 -21.33 6.14
CA THR A 42 -12.16 -20.89 7.53
C THR A 42 -13.39 -21.61 8.08
N SER A 43 -13.21 -22.77 8.67
CA SER A 43 -14.19 -23.62 9.35
C SER A 43 -15.67 -23.34 9.00
N GLY A 44 -16.25 -24.07 8.11
CA GLY A 44 -17.68 -24.07 7.98
C GLY A 44 -18.24 -24.07 6.58
N SER A 45 -17.54 -24.55 5.57
CA SER A 45 -18.14 -24.96 4.30
C SER A 45 -18.03 -24.02 3.09
N GLN A 46 -17.50 -22.82 3.22
CA GLN A 46 -17.30 -21.96 2.06
C GLN A 46 -15.82 -21.98 1.65
N ASP A 47 -15.55 -22.53 0.47
CA ASP A 47 -14.22 -22.44 -0.13
C ASP A 47 -13.78 -20.98 -0.26
N LEU A 48 -12.57 -20.67 0.21
CA LEU A 48 -11.97 -19.36 0.14
C LEU A 48 -10.63 -19.43 -0.57
N TYR A 49 -10.35 -18.45 -1.39
CA TYR A 49 -9.14 -18.38 -2.19
C TYR A 49 -8.33 -17.13 -1.85
N ALA A 50 -7.01 -17.29 -1.80
CA ALA A 50 -6.05 -16.21 -1.59
C ALA A 50 -4.84 -16.37 -2.51
N GLY A 51 -4.18 -15.27 -2.84
CA GLY A 51 -3.02 -15.32 -3.73
C GLY A 51 -2.40 -13.97 -4.05
N LEU A 52 -1.46 -14.02 -4.98
CA LEU A 52 -0.80 -12.87 -5.58
C LEU A 52 -1.02 -12.93 -7.10
N PHE A 53 -1.44 -11.83 -7.69
CA PHE A 53 -1.60 -11.74 -9.14
C PHE A 53 -1.29 -10.34 -9.66
N ARG A 54 -0.92 -10.27 -10.95
CA ARG A 54 -0.92 -9.04 -11.73
C ARG A 54 -2.27 -8.92 -12.42
N ASP A 55 -3.00 -7.89 -12.11
CA ASP A 55 -4.31 -7.61 -12.71
C ASP A 55 -4.13 -7.03 -14.12
N ALA A 56 -4.72 -7.67 -15.12
CA ALA A 56 -4.70 -7.22 -16.50
C ALA A 56 -5.45 -5.91 -16.71
N GLY A 57 -6.44 -5.61 -15.86
CA GLY A 57 -7.27 -4.42 -15.98
C GLY A 57 -6.56 -3.11 -15.60
N ASP A 58 -5.61 -3.14 -14.65
CA ASP A 58 -4.91 -1.94 -14.20
C ASP A 58 -3.38 -2.10 -14.13
N GLY A 59 -2.85 -3.26 -14.50
CA GLY A 59 -1.42 -3.57 -14.55
C GLY A 59 -0.72 -3.70 -13.19
N LYS A 60 -1.46 -3.72 -12.09
CA LYS A 60 -0.90 -3.73 -10.73
C LYS A 60 -0.78 -5.13 -10.16
N PHE A 61 0.22 -5.35 -9.32
CA PHE A 61 0.30 -6.55 -8.50
C PHE A 61 -0.56 -6.37 -7.25
N LYS A 62 -1.40 -7.37 -6.98
CA LYS A 62 -2.35 -7.37 -5.87
C LYS A 62 -2.23 -8.65 -5.05
N LEU A 63 -2.21 -8.50 -3.73
CA LEU A 63 -2.47 -9.58 -2.80
C LEU A 63 -3.95 -9.60 -2.47
N PHE A 64 -4.59 -10.77 -2.56
CA PHE A 64 -6.01 -10.92 -2.27
C PHE A 64 -6.28 -12.08 -1.32
N LYS A 65 -7.44 -12.05 -0.70
CA LYS A 65 -7.95 -13.09 0.20
C LYS A 65 -9.47 -13.14 0.16
N ASP A 66 -10.02 -14.16 0.79
CA ASP A 66 -11.46 -14.36 1.05
C ASP A 66 -12.34 -14.46 -0.20
N ASN A 67 -11.75 -14.58 -1.40
CA ASN A 67 -12.53 -14.75 -2.62
C ASN A 67 -13.26 -16.10 -2.62
N GLN A 68 -14.59 -16.09 -2.78
CA GLN A 68 -15.42 -17.30 -2.70
C GLN A 68 -15.52 -18.07 -4.02
N ALA A 69 -15.05 -17.51 -5.10
CA ALA A 69 -14.98 -18.17 -6.41
C ALA A 69 -13.53 -18.45 -6.78
N ALA A 70 -13.24 -19.67 -7.23
CA ALA A 70 -11.91 -20.00 -7.75
C ALA A 70 -11.58 -19.08 -8.94
N PRO A 71 -10.41 -18.42 -8.95
CA PRO A 71 -9.94 -17.70 -10.13
C PRO A 71 -9.81 -18.65 -11.33
N THR A 72 -10.13 -18.14 -12.52
CA THR A 72 -9.96 -18.85 -13.79
C THR A 72 -8.86 -18.18 -14.60
N THR A 73 -9.22 -17.37 -15.59
CA THR A 73 -8.29 -16.52 -16.35
C THR A 73 -8.07 -15.14 -15.71
N THR A 74 -8.96 -14.77 -14.81
CA THR A 74 -8.88 -13.50 -14.04
C THR A 74 -9.35 -13.74 -12.61
N VAL A 75 -8.90 -12.87 -11.70
CA VAL A 75 -9.42 -12.79 -10.34
C VAL A 75 -10.57 -11.79 -10.31
N ASN A 76 -11.76 -12.24 -9.91
CA ASN A 76 -12.91 -11.34 -9.80
C ASN A 76 -12.77 -10.42 -8.57
N THR A 77 -12.23 -9.22 -8.79
CA THR A 77 -12.01 -8.22 -7.74
C THR A 77 -13.30 -7.58 -7.21
N SER A 78 -14.44 -7.86 -7.84
CA SER A 78 -15.78 -7.47 -7.37
C SER A 78 -16.60 -8.67 -6.89
N GLY A 79 -15.97 -9.84 -6.82
CA GLY A 79 -16.61 -11.09 -6.42
C GLY A 79 -16.96 -11.11 -4.93
N THR A 80 -17.92 -11.98 -4.59
CA THR A 80 -18.33 -12.19 -3.19
C THR A 80 -17.12 -12.61 -2.35
N GLY A 81 -16.92 -11.93 -1.23
CA GLY A 81 -15.85 -12.18 -0.28
C GLY A 81 -14.51 -11.57 -0.65
N TYR A 82 -14.26 -11.17 -1.90
CA TYR A 82 -12.98 -10.60 -2.29
C TYR A 82 -12.54 -9.46 -1.36
N ALA A 83 -11.34 -9.57 -0.84
CA ALA A 83 -10.69 -8.53 -0.03
C ALA A 83 -9.21 -8.42 -0.40
N VAL A 84 -8.66 -7.21 -0.26
CA VAL A 84 -7.21 -6.99 -0.36
C VAL A 84 -6.55 -7.60 0.87
N ALA A 85 -5.50 -8.37 0.67
CA ALA A 85 -4.74 -8.98 1.77
C ALA A 85 -3.66 -8.02 2.29
N THR A 86 -3.20 -8.27 3.51
CA THR A 86 -2.12 -7.53 4.15
C THR A 86 -0.77 -8.17 3.84
N LEU A 87 0.22 -7.37 3.46
CA LEU A 87 1.61 -7.79 3.36
C LEU A 87 2.33 -7.42 4.68
N VAL A 88 2.88 -8.41 5.36
CA VAL A 88 3.80 -8.20 6.50
C VAL A 88 5.22 -8.39 5.98
N ALA A 89 5.94 -7.29 5.81
CA ALA A 89 7.30 -7.29 5.24
C ALA A 89 8.08 -6.05 5.66
N ASN A 90 9.42 -6.15 5.65
CA ASN A 90 10.27 -4.96 5.57
C ASN A 90 10.25 -4.46 4.13
N LEU A 91 9.86 -3.21 3.93
CA LEU A 91 9.78 -2.60 2.60
C LEU A 91 10.99 -1.72 2.35
N GLU A 92 11.79 -2.05 1.34
CA GLU A 92 12.80 -1.18 0.76
C GLU A 92 12.27 -0.66 -0.57
N ALA A 93 12.00 0.62 -0.67
CA ALA A 93 11.41 1.23 -1.85
C ALA A 93 12.05 2.59 -2.13
N THR A 94 12.38 2.86 -3.38
CA THR A 94 12.86 4.19 -3.83
C THR A 94 11.77 5.24 -3.67
N THR A 95 10.52 4.85 -3.89
CA THR A 95 9.34 5.69 -3.65
C THR A 95 8.24 4.86 -3.02
N ALA A 96 7.52 5.45 -2.07
CA ALA A 96 6.35 4.83 -1.48
C ALA A 96 5.20 5.83 -1.47
N THR A 97 3.99 5.36 -1.80
CA THR A 97 2.76 6.16 -1.75
C THR A 97 1.72 5.46 -0.91
N LEU A 98 0.95 6.22 -0.14
CA LEU A 98 -0.18 5.73 0.63
C LEU A 98 -1.45 6.41 0.11
N GLY A 99 -2.36 5.64 -0.49
CA GLY A 99 -3.58 6.19 -1.09
C GLY A 99 -3.32 7.20 -2.21
N GLY A 100 -2.20 7.05 -2.96
CA GLY A 100 -1.79 7.97 -4.01
C GLY A 100 -0.97 9.19 -3.53
N SER A 101 -0.73 9.32 -2.23
CA SER A 101 0.10 10.38 -1.66
C SER A 101 1.46 9.84 -1.23
N ASP A 102 2.52 10.61 -1.47
CA ASP A 102 3.88 10.22 -1.05
C ASP A 102 3.99 10.09 0.47
N ILE A 103 4.69 9.06 0.92
CA ILE A 103 5.09 8.93 2.31
C ILE A 103 6.32 9.80 2.55
N ILE A 104 6.25 10.62 3.60
CA ILE A 104 7.39 11.44 4.02
C ILE A 104 8.41 10.55 4.72
N SER A 105 9.62 10.49 4.19
CA SER A 105 10.78 9.82 4.82
C SER A 105 11.74 10.84 5.43
N THR A 106 12.69 10.37 6.24
CA THR A 106 13.69 11.22 6.89
C THR A 106 14.62 11.94 5.92
N ASP A 107 14.81 11.38 4.71
CA ASP A 107 15.82 11.82 3.74
C ASP A 107 15.24 12.56 2.54
N ASN A 108 13.94 12.78 2.48
CA ASN A 108 13.35 13.48 1.36
C ASN A 108 12.94 14.93 1.72
N THR A 109 13.12 15.82 0.77
CA THR A 109 12.61 17.19 0.85
C THR A 109 11.21 17.21 0.26
N LYS A 110 10.19 17.23 1.11
CA LYS A 110 8.77 17.26 0.69
C LYS A 110 8.05 18.42 1.34
N THR A 111 7.23 19.10 0.57
CA THR A 111 6.34 20.14 1.08
C THR A 111 5.10 19.48 1.69
N LEU A 112 4.83 19.78 2.96
CA LEU A 112 3.61 19.40 3.64
C LEU A 112 2.54 20.47 3.41
N THR A 113 1.55 20.17 2.56
CA THR A 113 0.41 21.05 2.33
C THR A 113 -0.84 20.54 3.04
N ASN A 114 -1.65 21.45 3.57
CA ASN A 114 -2.92 21.11 4.24
C ASN A 114 -2.75 20.09 5.38
N LYS A 115 -1.67 20.20 6.17
CA LYS A 115 -1.42 19.32 7.31
C LYS A 115 -1.58 20.07 8.62
N THR A 116 -2.25 19.44 9.58
CA THR A 116 -2.27 19.90 10.97
C THR A 116 -1.16 19.18 11.72
N ILE A 117 -0.23 19.94 12.29
CA ILE A 117 0.84 19.42 13.13
C ILE A 117 0.50 19.76 14.57
N VAL A 118 0.20 18.74 15.37
CA VAL A 118 -0.10 18.92 16.80
C VAL A 118 1.22 19.07 17.56
N ALA A 119 1.49 20.26 18.06
CA ALA A 119 2.78 20.61 18.69
C ALA A 119 3.13 19.75 19.92
N GLY A 120 2.13 19.32 20.70
CA GLY A 120 2.36 18.50 21.90
C GLY A 120 3.01 17.14 21.64
N ASN A 121 2.94 16.63 20.41
CA ASN A 121 3.47 15.33 20.02
C ASN A 121 4.61 15.41 18.99
N ASN A 122 5.08 16.61 18.70
CA ASN A 122 6.11 16.83 17.67
C ASN A 122 7.18 17.79 18.17
N THR A 123 8.43 17.46 17.90
CA THR A 123 9.55 18.39 18.05
C THR A 123 9.80 19.07 16.70
N ILE A 124 9.55 20.36 16.63
CA ILE A 124 9.83 21.19 15.44
C ILE A 124 11.02 22.05 15.76
N SER A 125 12.16 21.80 15.11
CA SER A 125 13.42 22.51 15.30
C SER A 125 13.89 23.18 14.00
N GLY A 126 14.77 24.16 14.10
CA GLY A 126 15.33 24.85 12.95
C GLY A 126 14.39 25.86 12.30
N ILE A 127 13.27 26.21 12.95
CA ILE A 127 12.35 27.26 12.48
C ILE A 127 12.91 28.62 12.86
N THR A 128 13.20 29.46 11.87
CA THR A 128 13.65 30.86 12.03
C THR A 128 12.58 31.78 11.48
N SER A 129 12.70 33.07 11.77
CA SER A 129 11.76 34.11 11.28
C SER A 129 11.66 34.16 9.75
N SER A 130 12.71 33.78 9.04
CA SER A 130 12.73 33.71 7.56
C SER A 130 11.85 32.60 6.97
N HIS A 131 11.42 31.64 7.78
CA HIS A 131 10.51 30.56 7.33
C HIS A 131 9.04 30.97 7.35
N PHE A 132 8.73 32.17 7.83
CA PHE A 132 7.36 32.67 7.88
C PHE A 132 7.16 33.76 6.82
N ALA A 133 6.15 33.59 5.97
CA ALA A 133 5.81 34.54 4.92
C ALA A 133 5.18 35.83 5.46
N SER A 134 4.82 35.87 6.74
CA SER A 134 4.19 37.03 7.41
C SER A 134 4.70 37.14 8.84
N ALA A 135 4.45 38.30 9.46
CA ALA A 135 4.75 38.48 10.88
C ALA A 135 4.13 37.39 11.73
N VAL A 136 4.92 36.77 12.61
CA VAL A 136 4.48 35.70 13.52
C VAL A 136 4.35 36.27 14.91
N THR A 137 3.23 36.04 15.54
CA THR A 137 2.98 36.36 16.94
C THR A 137 3.11 35.11 17.79
N LEU A 138 4.07 35.03 18.67
CA LEU A 138 4.16 34.02 19.71
C LEU A 138 3.55 34.60 21.01
N VAL A 139 2.50 33.94 21.48
CA VAL A 139 1.89 34.29 22.77
C VAL A 139 2.28 33.19 23.76
N ILE A 140 2.95 33.61 24.84
CA ILE A 140 3.28 32.72 25.97
C ILE A 140 2.21 32.95 27.04
N ASN A 141 1.46 31.90 27.36
CA ASN A 141 0.41 31.95 28.38
C ASN A 141 0.91 31.30 29.69
N ASP A 142 0.36 31.74 30.80
CA ASP A 142 0.48 31.05 32.09
C ASP A 142 -0.41 29.80 32.14
N SER A 143 -0.40 29.11 33.27
CA SER A 143 -1.20 27.91 33.48
C SER A 143 -2.72 28.17 33.52
N SER A 144 -3.14 29.41 33.62
CA SER A 144 -4.54 29.83 33.55
C SER A 144 -4.99 30.18 32.13
N GLY A 145 -4.07 30.17 31.15
CA GLY A 145 -4.35 30.57 29.79
C GLY A 145 -4.19 32.08 29.53
N SER A 146 -3.76 32.88 30.53
CA SER A 146 -3.53 34.29 30.36
C SER A 146 -2.18 34.59 29.73
N ALA A 147 -2.13 35.53 28.79
CA ALA A 147 -0.90 35.89 28.11
C ALA A 147 0.11 36.54 29.07
N VAL A 148 1.26 35.89 29.29
CA VAL A 148 2.39 36.38 30.05
C VAL A 148 3.32 37.20 29.20
N LYS A 149 3.51 36.79 27.95
CA LYS A 149 4.38 37.47 26.99
C LYS A 149 3.91 37.27 25.56
N THR A 150 3.92 38.32 24.79
CA THR A 150 3.68 38.29 23.36
C THR A 150 4.95 38.73 22.64
N ILE A 151 5.45 37.93 21.72
CA ILE A 151 6.58 38.24 20.87
C ILE A 151 6.08 38.33 19.45
N VAL A 152 6.24 39.47 18.82
CA VAL A 152 5.89 39.69 17.42
C VAL A 152 7.18 39.76 16.60
N GLY A 153 7.34 38.76 15.70
CA GLY A 153 8.41 38.80 14.70
C GLY A 153 7.95 39.58 13.47
N SER A 154 8.77 40.48 12.95
CA SER A 154 8.49 41.09 11.66
C SER A 154 8.97 40.17 10.53
N ALA A 155 8.18 40.08 9.46
CA ALA A 155 8.68 39.53 8.19
C ALA A 155 9.75 40.50 7.65
N SER A 156 10.90 39.98 7.26
CA SER A 156 11.96 40.69 6.57
C SER A 156 11.73 40.71 5.08
#